data_00c8da1b740b8969c7419b18b2a81192
#
_entry.id   00c8da1b740b8969c7419b18b2a81192
#
_cell.length_a   1.000
_cell.length_b   1.000
_cell.length_c   1.000
_cell.angle_alpha   90.00
_cell.angle_beta   90.00
_cell.angle_gamma   90.00
#
_symmetry.space_group_name_H-M   'P 1'
#
loop_
_entity.id
_entity.type
_entity.pdbx_description
1 polymer ?
#
loop_
_entity_poly.entity_id
_entity_poly.type
_entity_poly.pdbx_seq_one_letter_code
_entity_poly.pdbx_strand_id
1 'polypeptide(L)'
;MAKVKAVSGKYSVHPGVAMMQKWIRELPEKTGRSLEEWIALVKKSGPKTEKDRREWLKKEHALGTNSAMFIAERAEGKGTEDDTPEGYLRAAEEWVEAMFSGATAGLRPLYDELLEMALELGAKASPGKTAVSLYRNHVFANLKPSTNSRVDVGLALGNMKTPKRLIDTGGHEKKDRITRRIEVKTKADIDDELKKWMKKAWEEDE
;
A
#
# COMPACT_ATOMS: atom_id res chain seq x y z
N MET A 1 -21.24 -24.30 2.58
CA MET A 1 -20.58 -23.31 3.44
C MET A 1 -19.08 -23.39 3.19
N ALA A 2 -18.50 -22.45 2.44
CA ALA A 2 -17.07 -22.41 2.19
C ALA A 2 -16.36 -22.02 3.50
N LYS A 3 -15.44 -22.87 3.97
CA LYS A 3 -14.56 -22.56 5.09
C LYS A 3 -13.73 -21.31 4.69
N VAL A 4 -14.00 -20.16 5.32
CA VAL A 4 -13.11 -19.01 5.28
C VAL A 4 -11.77 -19.48 5.83
N LYS A 5 -10.74 -19.60 4.98
CA LYS A 5 -9.36 -19.83 5.42
C LYS A 5 -9.01 -18.71 6.41
N ALA A 6 -8.52 -19.08 7.57
CA ALA A 6 -8.01 -18.11 8.53
C ALA A 6 -6.97 -17.22 7.80
N VAL A 7 -7.20 -15.92 7.82
CA VAL A 7 -6.25 -14.94 7.29
C VAL A 7 -4.95 -15.12 8.06
N SER A 8 -3.84 -15.35 7.38
CA SER A 8 -2.54 -15.55 8.02
C SER A 8 -2.19 -14.29 8.82
N GLY A 9 -1.85 -14.43 10.11
CA GLY A 9 -1.50 -13.29 11.00
C GLY A 9 -0.22 -12.53 10.60
N LYS A 10 0.25 -12.68 9.36
CA LYS A 10 1.47 -12.12 8.79
C LYS A 10 1.31 -10.65 8.35
N TYR A 11 0.10 -10.26 7.93
CA TYR A 11 -0.17 -8.90 7.46
C TYR A 11 -1.08 -8.14 8.41
N SER A 12 -0.85 -6.84 8.45
CA SER A 12 -1.65 -5.87 9.22
C SER A 12 -2.50 -5.02 8.29
N VAL A 13 -3.66 -4.61 8.75
CA VAL A 13 -4.55 -3.73 7.99
C VAL A 13 -3.86 -2.38 7.75
N HIS A 14 -3.88 -1.92 6.50
CA HIS A 14 -3.32 -0.63 6.13
C HIS A 14 -4.10 0.51 6.80
N PRO A 15 -3.43 1.54 7.35
CA PRO A 15 -4.12 2.68 7.99
C PRO A 15 -5.15 3.38 7.10
N GLY A 16 -4.97 3.34 5.79
CA GLY A 16 -5.91 3.87 4.79
C GLY A 16 -7.30 3.26 4.85
N VAL A 17 -7.43 2.00 5.32
CA VAL A 17 -8.75 1.34 5.47
C VAL A 17 -9.61 2.07 6.49
N ALA A 18 -9.05 2.42 7.66
CA ALA A 18 -9.78 3.18 8.68
C ALA A 18 -10.19 4.57 8.15
N MET A 19 -9.33 5.21 7.35
CA MET A 19 -9.64 6.49 6.71
C MET A 19 -10.75 6.34 5.68
N MET A 20 -10.74 5.29 4.85
CA MET A 20 -11.81 5.00 3.87
C MET A 20 -13.14 4.74 4.58
N GLN A 21 -13.15 3.92 5.62
CA GLN A 21 -14.35 3.69 6.44
C GLN A 21 -14.90 4.98 7.05
N LYS A 22 -14.03 5.87 7.53
CA LYS A 22 -14.43 7.19 8.02
C LYS A 22 -15.09 8.01 6.91
N TRP A 23 -14.49 8.08 5.73
CA TRP A 23 -15.04 8.83 4.60
C TRP A 23 -16.40 8.31 4.15
N ILE A 24 -16.56 6.99 4.04
CA ILE A 24 -17.84 6.36 3.69
C ILE A 24 -18.91 6.70 4.73
N ARG A 25 -18.59 6.59 6.01
CA ARG A 25 -19.53 6.90 7.10
C ARG A 25 -19.96 8.37 7.14
N GLU A 26 -19.05 9.28 6.84
CA GLU A 26 -19.30 10.74 6.87
C GLU A 26 -19.95 11.25 5.55
N LEU A 27 -20.01 10.42 4.53
CA LEU A 27 -20.48 10.83 3.20
C LEU A 27 -21.92 11.35 3.21
N PRO A 28 -22.92 10.70 3.88
CA PRO A 28 -24.28 11.20 3.93
C PRO A 28 -24.40 12.60 4.56
N GLU A 29 -23.68 12.83 5.65
CA GLU A 29 -23.68 14.12 6.34
C GLU A 29 -23.08 15.23 5.47
N LYS A 30 -21.99 14.93 4.77
CA LYS A 30 -21.26 15.89 3.94
C LYS A 30 -21.88 16.17 2.59
N THR A 31 -22.65 15.23 2.05
CA THR A 31 -23.10 15.28 0.65
C THR A 31 -24.60 15.02 0.47
N GLY A 32 -25.31 14.69 1.54
CA GLY A 32 -26.74 14.36 1.52
C GLY A 32 -27.08 12.98 0.97
N ARG A 33 -26.08 12.13 0.65
CA ARG A 33 -26.31 10.77 0.10
C ARG A 33 -25.28 9.78 0.62
N SER A 34 -25.70 8.52 0.81
CA SER A 34 -24.84 7.40 1.11
C SER A 34 -23.98 7.01 -0.10
N LEU A 35 -22.96 6.17 0.13
CA LEU A 35 -22.14 5.64 -0.96
C LEU A 35 -22.97 4.86 -1.98
N GLU A 36 -23.91 4.04 -1.51
CA GLU A 36 -24.80 3.24 -2.35
C GLU A 36 -25.71 4.13 -3.21
N GLU A 37 -26.24 5.20 -2.64
CA GLU A 37 -27.06 6.17 -3.36
C GLU A 37 -26.25 6.92 -4.42
N TRP A 38 -24.99 7.29 -4.11
CA TRP A 38 -24.10 7.89 -5.08
C TRP A 38 -23.75 6.92 -6.22
N ILE A 39 -23.44 5.65 -5.90
CA ILE A 39 -23.15 4.62 -6.91
C ILE A 39 -24.37 4.41 -7.81
N ALA A 40 -25.58 4.35 -7.26
CA ALA A 40 -26.82 4.19 -8.01
C ALA A 40 -27.03 5.40 -8.96
N LEU A 41 -26.81 6.62 -8.46
CA LEU A 41 -26.93 7.84 -9.29
C LEU A 41 -25.91 7.85 -10.44
N VAL A 42 -24.64 7.51 -10.17
CA VAL A 42 -23.60 7.45 -11.19
C VAL A 42 -23.93 6.40 -12.27
N LYS A 43 -24.42 5.23 -11.86
CA LYS A 43 -24.82 4.17 -12.81
C LYS A 43 -26.03 4.55 -13.65
N LYS A 44 -27.00 5.31 -13.08
CA LYS A 44 -28.22 5.71 -13.76
C LYS A 44 -28.00 6.88 -14.71
N SER A 45 -27.26 7.90 -14.33
CA SER A 45 -27.23 9.20 -14.99
C SER A 45 -25.82 9.75 -15.26
N GLY A 46 -24.78 9.10 -14.74
CA GLY A 46 -23.40 9.55 -14.89
C GLY A 46 -22.78 9.17 -16.24
N PRO A 47 -21.65 9.78 -16.57
CA PRO A 47 -20.86 9.43 -17.77
C PRO A 47 -20.38 7.99 -17.75
N LYS A 48 -19.92 7.51 -18.93
CA LYS A 48 -19.51 6.10 -19.09
C LYS A 48 -18.13 5.79 -18.49
N THR A 49 -17.17 6.74 -18.58
CA THR A 49 -15.80 6.48 -18.14
C THR A 49 -15.58 6.94 -16.70
N GLU A 50 -14.68 6.28 -15.98
CA GLU A 50 -14.32 6.66 -14.61
C GLU A 50 -13.82 8.11 -14.53
N LYS A 51 -12.97 8.53 -15.47
CA LYS A 51 -12.45 9.89 -15.55
C LYS A 51 -13.58 10.93 -15.67
N ASP A 52 -14.52 10.71 -16.59
CA ASP A 52 -15.61 11.64 -16.81
C ASP A 52 -16.60 11.64 -15.63
N ARG A 53 -16.79 10.50 -14.95
CA ARG A 53 -17.57 10.40 -13.70
C ARG A 53 -16.96 11.24 -12.59
N ARG A 54 -15.65 11.22 -12.42
CA ARG A 54 -14.95 12.06 -11.43
C ARG A 54 -15.18 13.54 -11.70
N GLU A 55 -15.02 13.97 -12.95
CA GLU A 55 -15.25 15.36 -13.32
C GLU A 55 -16.72 15.76 -13.17
N TRP A 56 -17.65 14.91 -13.57
CA TRP A 56 -19.08 15.13 -13.42
C TRP A 56 -19.48 15.25 -11.94
N LEU A 57 -19.02 14.37 -11.08
CA LEU A 57 -19.26 14.41 -9.63
C LEU A 57 -18.73 15.70 -9.01
N LYS A 58 -17.59 16.19 -9.47
CA LYS A 58 -17.00 17.46 -8.99
C LYS A 58 -17.79 18.68 -9.48
N LYS A 59 -18.15 18.71 -10.76
CA LYS A 59 -18.77 19.88 -11.39
C LYS A 59 -20.26 20.01 -11.11
N GLU A 60 -21.00 18.92 -11.29
CA GLU A 60 -22.45 18.94 -11.18
C GLU A 60 -22.96 18.67 -9.76
N HIS A 61 -22.14 18.05 -8.92
CA HIS A 61 -22.51 17.67 -7.56
C HIS A 61 -21.61 18.28 -6.48
N ALA A 62 -20.67 19.14 -6.85
CA ALA A 62 -19.76 19.84 -5.94
C ALA A 62 -18.97 18.92 -4.99
N LEU A 63 -18.71 17.66 -5.39
CA LEU A 63 -17.93 16.73 -4.56
C LEU A 63 -16.44 17.09 -4.57
N GLY A 64 -15.79 16.92 -3.41
CA GLY A 64 -14.35 17.00 -3.32
C GLY A 64 -13.65 15.89 -4.12
N THR A 65 -12.40 16.13 -4.50
CA THR A 65 -11.61 15.22 -5.36
C THR A 65 -11.60 13.78 -4.85
N ASN A 66 -11.38 13.57 -3.55
CA ASN A 66 -11.31 12.23 -2.97
C ASN A 66 -12.69 11.52 -3.03
N SER A 67 -13.77 12.20 -2.66
CA SER A 67 -15.13 11.64 -2.73
C SER A 67 -15.52 11.29 -4.16
N ALA A 68 -15.25 12.18 -5.12
CA ALA A 68 -15.51 11.92 -6.52
C ALA A 68 -14.71 10.72 -7.06
N MET A 69 -13.46 10.58 -6.62
CA MET A 69 -12.59 9.47 -7.00
C MET A 69 -13.14 8.12 -6.52
N PHE A 70 -13.31 7.95 -5.21
CA PHE A 70 -13.72 6.62 -4.71
C PHE A 70 -15.15 6.25 -5.10
N ILE A 71 -16.08 7.22 -5.23
CA ILE A 71 -17.44 6.96 -5.75
C ILE A 71 -17.38 6.46 -7.20
N ALA A 72 -16.57 7.12 -8.06
CA ALA A 72 -16.42 6.70 -9.46
C ALA A 72 -15.81 5.29 -9.58
N GLU A 73 -14.79 4.97 -8.77
CA GLU A 73 -14.18 3.64 -8.71
C GLU A 73 -15.18 2.58 -8.26
N ARG A 74 -15.95 2.84 -7.19
CA ARG A 74 -16.98 1.91 -6.67
C ARG A 74 -18.11 1.69 -7.69
N ALA A 75 -18.46 2.71 -8.47
CA ALA A 75 -19.46 2.57 -9.52
C ALA A 75 -19.01 1.61 -10.65
N GLU A 76 -17.70 1.40 -10.80
CA GLU A 76 -17.10 0.37 -11.69
C GLU A 76 -16.88 -0.98 -10.99
N GLY A 77 -17.23 -1.11 -9.71
CA GLY A 77 -16.96 -2.32 -8.93
C GLY A 77 -15.49 -2.49 -8.54
N LYS A 78 -14.72 -1.39 -8.55
CA LYS A 78 -13.30 -1.38 -8.18
C LYS A 78 -13.07 -0.79 -6.80
N GLY A 79 -11.95 -1.13 -6.18
CA GLY A 79 -11.46 -0.53 -4.94
C GLY A 79 -12.22 -0.93 -3.67
N THR A 80 -13.16 -1.88 -3.74
CA THR A 80 -13.96 -2.36 -2.59
C THR A 80 -13.12 -3.12 -1.56
N GLU A 81 -11.93 -3.53 -1.93
CA GLU A 81 -10.97 -4.20 -1.05
C GLU A 81 -10.57 -3.35 0.17
N ASP A 82 -10.59 -2.02 0.04
CA ASP A 82 -10.23 -1.08 1.12
C ASP A 82 -11.43 -0.70 2.02
N ASP A 83 -12.62 -1.22 1.77
CA ASP A 83 -13.82 -0.83 2.51
C ASP A 83 -13.90 -1.51 3.88
N THR A 84 -13.27 -2.68 4.05
CA THR A 84 -13.24 -3.41 5.31
C THR A 84 -11.86 -4.00 5.62
N PRO A 85 -11.50 -4.17 6.92
CA PRO A 85 -10.27 -4.85 7.32
C PRO A 85 -10.12 -6.25 6.71
N GLU A 86 -11.20 -7.03 6.70
CA GLU A 86 -11.21 -8.40 6.17
C GLU A 86 -11.08 -8.42 4.65
N GLY A 87 -11.70 -7.46 3.96
CA GLY A 87 -11.55 -7.28 2.51
C GLY A 87 -10.11 -6.96 2.15
N TYR A 88 -9.52 -6.00 2.86
CA TYR A 88 -8.12 -5.63 2.68
C TYR A 88 -7.17 -6.81 2.93
N LEU A 89 -7.31 -7.54 4.03
CA LEU A 89 -6.40 -8.64 4.36
C LEU A 89 -6.46 -9.78 3.31
N ARG A 90 -7.64 -10.09 2.76
CA ARG A 90 -7.75 -11.03 1.62
C ARG A 90 -7.03 -10.50 0.39
N ALA A 91 -7.27 -9.25 0.01
CA ALA A 91 -6.63 -8.61 -1.13
C ALA A 91 -5.10 -8.50 -0.94
N ALA A 92 -4.65 -8.25 0.29
CA ALA A 92 -3.23 -8.18 0.63
C ALA A 92 -2.48 -9.48 0.32
N GLU A 93 -3.07 -10.65 0.62
CA GLU A 93 -2.49 -11.94 0.25
C GLU A 93 -2.42 -12.12 -1.28
N GLU A 94 -3.52 -11.79 -1.98
CA GLU A 94 -3.58 -11.87 -3.44
C GLU A 94 -2.56 -10.94 -4.12
N TRP A 95 -2.39 -9.72 -3.60
CA TRP A 95 -1.41 -8.77 -4.12
C TRP A 95 0.02 -9.25 -3.95
N VAL A 96 0.36 -9.86 -2.81
CA VAL A 96 1.69 -10.42 -2.60
C VAL A 96 1.92 -11.61 -3.52
N GLU A 97 0.95 -12.52 -3.67
CA GLU A 97 1.06 -13.62 -4.63
C GLU A 97 1.24 -13.11 -6.07
N ALA A 98 0.50 -12.07 -6.46
CA ALA A 98 0.65 -11.46 -7.77
C ALA A 98 2.02 -10.78 -7.97
N MET A 99 2.52 -10.05 -6.94
CA MET A 99 3.85 -9.40 -6.99
C MET A 99 4.99 -10.40 -7.19
N PHE A 100 4.88 -11.61 -6.65
CA PHE A 100 5.91 -12.65 -6.70
C PHE A 100 5.47 -13.85 -7.52
N SER A 101 4.82 -13.61 -8.66
CA SER A 101 4.41 -14.61 -9.65
C SER A 101 5.11 -14.40 -10.99
N GLY A 102 5.03 -15.38 -11.89
CA GLY A 102 5.61 -15.29 -13.23
C GLY A 102 7.11 -14.99 -13.18
N ALA A 103 7.54 -13.91 -13.84
CA ALA A 103 8.96 -13.54 -13.96
C ALA A 103 9.63 -13.16 -12.61
N THR A 104 8.86 -12.79 -11.61
CA THR A 104 9.35 -12.41 -10.28
C THR A 104 9.23 -13.52 -9.23
N ALA A 105 8.74 -14.71 -9.61
CA ALA A 105 8.54 -15.84 -8.69
C ALA A 105 9.82 -16.25 -7.94
N GLY A 106 10.97 -16.19 -8.61
CA GLY A 106 12.29 -16.47 -7.99
C GLY A 106 12.70 -15.51 -6.88
N LEU A 107 12.04 -14.37 -6.75
CA LEU A 107 12.31 -13.39 -5.69
C LEU A 107 11.51 -13.66 -4.39
N ARG A 108 10.54 -14.56 -4.43
CA ARG A 108 9.70 -14.87 -3.27
C ARG A 108 10.50 -15.28 -2.02
N PRO A 109 11.53 -16.14 -2.09
CA PRO A 109 12.33 -16.48 -0.93
C PRO A 109 13.10 -15.29 -0.32
N LEU A 110 13.55 -14.33 -1.14
CA LEU A 110 14.20 -13.11 -0.67
C LEU A 110 13.20 -12.21 0.06
N TYR A 111 12.02 -12.04 -0.51
CA TYR A 111 10.93 -11.30 0.11
C TYR A 111 10.51 -11.89 1.46
N ASP A 112 10.34 -13.21 1.53
CA ASP A 112 9.90 -13.88 2.76
C ASP A 112 10.93 -13.67 3.89
N GLU A 113 12.23 -13.77 3.60
CA GLU A 113 13.31 -13.53 4.56
C GLU A 113 13.40 -12.06 5.00
N LEU A 114 13.25 -11.11 4.06
CA LEU A 114 13.20 -9.68 4.36
C LEU A 114 11.98 -9.31 5.22
N LEU A 115 10.83 -9.90 4.94
CA LEU A 115 9.62 -9.69 5.71
C LEU A 115 9.76 -10.23 7.13
N GLU A 116 10.31 -11.44 7.30
CA GLU A 116 10.56 -12.06 8.60
C GLU A 116 11.47 -11.16 9.44
N MET A 117 12.58 -10.70 8.88
CA MET A 117 13.49 -9.74 9.52
C MET A 117 12.76 -8.48 10.01
N ALA A 118 11.86 -7.93 9.21
CA ALA A 118 11.10 -6.74 9.60
C ALA A 118 10.09 -7.04 10.72
N LEU A 119 9.42 -8.20 10.66
CA LEU A 119 8.47 -8.63 11.70
C LEU A 119 9.17 -8.89 13.05
N GLU A 120 10.40 -9.40 13.05
CA GLU A 120 11.24 -9.55 14.25
C GLU A 120 11.56 -8.21 14.93
N LEU A 121 11.65 -7.11 14.17
CA LEU A 121 11.76 -5.75 14.72
C LEU A 121 10.45 -5.22 15.31
N GLY A 122 9.34 -5.95 15.15
CA GLY A 122 8.00 -5.52 15.56
C GLY A 122 7.27 -4.68 14.50
N ALA A 123 7.70 -4.74 13.24
CA ALA A 123 7.03 -4.05 12.15
C ALA A 123 5.64 -4.60 11.88
N LYS A 124 4.72 -3.72 11.46
CA LYS A 124 3.43 -4.08 10.87
C LYS A 124 3.57 -4.05 9.36
N ALA A 125 3.36 -5.17 8.69
CA ALA A 125 3.48 -5.27 7.25
C ALA A 125 2.11 -5.08 6.58
N SER A 126 1.98 -4.08 5.72
CA SER A 126 0.74 -3.75 5.01
C SER A 126 0.99 -3.79 3.50
N PRO A 127 0.62 -4.89 2.82
CA PRO A 127 0.77 -5.01 1.38
C PRO A 127 -0.12 -4.03 0.59
N GLY A 128 0.44 -3.52 -0.51
CA GLY A 128 -0.29 -2.88 -1.59
C GLY A 128 -0.08 -3.65 -2.89
N LYS A 129 -0.59 -3.13 -4.01
CA LYS A 129 -0.52 -3.82 -5.32
C LYS A 129 0.90 -3.94 -5.89
N THR A 130 1.85 -3.10 -5.47
CA THR A 130 3.19 -3.03 -6.06
C THR A 130 4.34 -3.07 -5.05
N ALA A 131 4.05 -2.97 -3.77
CA ALA A 131 5.04 -3.01 -2.69
C ALA A 131 4.35 -3.36 -1.37
N VAL A 132 5.14 -3.86 -0.42
CA VAL A 132 4.72 -4.08 0.97
C VAL A 132 5.31 -2.98 1.83
N SER A 133 4.46 -2.16 2.43
CA SER A 133 4.86 -1.12 3.36
C SER A 133 5.05 -1.69 4.76
N LEU A 134 6.13 -1.27 5.43
CA LEU A 134 6.49 -1.67 6.79
C LEU A 134 6.34 -0.47 7.71
N TYR A 135 5.52 -0.62 8.74
CA TYR A 135 5.14 0.43 9.68
C TYR A 135 5.64 0.14 11.10
N ARG A 136 6.08 1.19 11.77
CA ARG A 136 6.11 1.31 13.22
C ARG A 136 4.98 2.27 13.62
N ASN A 137 5.21 3.57 13.67
CA ASN A 137 4.18 4.63 13.75
C ASN A 137 3.79 5.11 12.36
N HIS A 138 4.78 5.23 11.48
CA HIS A 138 4.64 5.58 10.07
C HIS A 138 5.33 4.52 9.20
N VAL A 139 5.39 4.75 7.89
CA VAL A 139 6.17 3.90 6.98
C VAL A 139 7.65 4.17 7.20
N PHE A 140 8.39 3.20 7.74
CA PHE A 140 9.85 3.29 7.89
C PHE A 140 10.61 2.55 6.79
N ALA A 141 9.97 1.56 6.16
CA ALA A 141 10.55 0.82 5.05
C ALA A 141 9.48 0.30 4.08
N ASN A 142 9.90 -0.14 2.90
CA ASN A 142 9.07 -0.92 1.99
C ASN A 142 9.87 -2.00 1.28
N LEU A 143 9.19 -3.08 0.87
CA LEU A 143 9.74 -4.18 0.09
C LEU A 143 9.05 -4.18 -1.28
N LYS A 144 9.85 -4.08 -2.36
CA LYS A 144 9.32 -3.97 -3.71
C LYS A 144 10.10 -4.83 -4.70
N PRO A 145 9.48 -5.77 -5.43
CA PRO A 145 10.12 -6.38 -6.59
C PRO A 145 10.23 -5.33 -7.71
N SER A 146 11.42 -4.77 -7.89
CA SER A 146 11.66 -3.66 -8.83
C SER A 146 12.07 -4.13 -10.21
N THR A 147 12.61 -5.34 -10.30
CA THR A 147 12.94 -6.05 -11.56
C THR A 147 12.69 -7.54 -11.36
N ASN A 148 12.85 -8.33 -12.43
CA ASN A 148 12.73 -9.79 -12.34
C ASN A 148 13.85 -10.47 -11.54
N SER A 149 14.89 -9.73 -11.13
CA SER A 149 16.08 -10.27 -10.48
C SER A 149 16.44 -9.60 -9.16
N ARG A 150 15.59 -8.69 -8.63
CA ARG A 150 15.88 -8.03 -7.35
C ARG A 150 14.64 -7.54 -6.62
N VAL A 151 14.75 -7.52 -5.30
CA VAL A 151 13.86 -6.80 -4.39
C VAL A 151 14.58 -5.53 -3.93
N ASP A 152 13.96 -4.37 -4.05
CA ASP A 152 14.43 -3.15 -3.44
C ASP A 152 13.87 -3.04 -2.02
N VAL A 153 14.75 -2.82 -1.05
CA VAL A 153 14.40 -2.47 0.33
C VAL A 153 14.51 -0.96 0.45
N GLY A 154 13.37 -0.28 0.37
CA GLY A 154 13.29 1.16 0.59
C GLY A 154 13.30 1.50 2.08
N LEU A 155 13.98 2.57 2.48
CA LEU A 155 14.20 2.96 3.87
C LEU A 155 13.95 4.47 4.08
N ALA A 156 13.30 4.81 5.19
CA ALA A 156 13.04 6.18 5.62
C ALA A 156 14.23 6.67 6.47
N LEU A 157 15.26 7.20 5.81
CA LEU A 157 16.51 7.64 6.46
C LEU A 157 16.79 9.14 6.28
N GLY A 158 15.75 9.93 5.98
CA GLY A 158 15.90 11.38 5.81
C GLY A 158 16.92 11.79 4.77
N ASN A 159 17.63 12.92 5.01
CA ASN A 159 18.67 13.45 4.13
C ASN A 159 20.07 13.17 4.67
N MET A 160 20.34 11.96 5.13
CA MET A 160 21.69 11.63 5.62
C MET A 160 22.65 11.31 4.48
N LYS A 161 23.95 11.64 4.67
CA LYS A 161 25.01 11.13 3.82
C LYS A 161 25.13 9.63 4.05
N THR A 162 25.13 8.86 2.97
CA THR A 162 25.01 7.41 3.04
C THR A 162 26.23 6.72 2.43
N PRO A 163 26.60 5.52 2.94
CA PRO A 163 27.55 4.64 2.28
C PRO A 163 27.07 4.27 0.87
N LYS A 164 28.01 3.83 0.03
CA LYS A 164 27.77 3.49 -1.38
C LYS A 164 26.62 2.50 -1.62
N ARG A 165 26.33 1.62 -0.65
CA ARG A 165 25.26 0.62 -0.75
C ARG A 165 23.86 1.21 -0.63
N LEU A 166 23.71 2.32 0.08
CA LEU A 166 22.45 3.05 0.21
C LEU A 166 22.27 4.00 -0.97
N ILE A 167 21.44 3.59 -1.91
CA ILE A 167 21.15 4.37 -3.12
C ILE A 167 20.11 5.43 -2.80
N ASP A 168 20.37 6.67 -3.18
CA ASP A 168 19.41 7.77 -3.07
C ASP A 168 18.22 7.53 -4.02
N THR A 169 17.00 7.67 -3.51
CA THR A 169 15.77 7.55 -4.31
C THR A 169 15.30 8.89 -4.89
N GLY A 170 15.93 10.01 -4.49
CA GLY A 170 15.41 11.36 -4.73
C GLY A 170 14.13 11.65 -3.93
N GLY A 171 13.84 10.83 -2.91
CA GLY A 171 12.63 10.94 -2.10
C GLY A 171 12.63 12.20 -1.25
N HIS A 172 13.78 12.63 -0.75
CA HIS A 172 13.86 13.80 0.09
C HIS A 172 13.37 15.09 -0.63
N GLU A 173 13.79 15.30 -1.87
CA GLU A 173 13.35 16.46 -2.66
C GLU A 173 11.86 16.38 -3.03
N LYS A 174 11.33 15.17 -3.16
CA LYS A 174 9.91 14.91 -3.45
C LYS A 174 9.03 14.89 -2.20
N LYS A 175 9.63 15.11 -1.01
CA LYS A 175 8.96 14.97 0.29
C LYS A 175 8.36 13.57 0.52
N ASP A 176 8.99 12.54 -0.04
CA ASP A 176 8.68 11.15 0.20
C ASP A 176 9.40 10.68 1.48
N ARG A 177 8.78 9.77 2.22
CA ARG A 177 9.42 9.18 3.40
C ARG A 177 10.56 8.23 3.02
N ILE A 178 10.41 7.48 1.94
CA ILE A 178 11.44 6.55 1.45
C ILE A 178 12.49 7.31 0.67
N THR A 179 13.60 7.61 1.33
CA THR A 179 14.68 8.43 0.78
C THR A 179 15.89 7.63 0.33
N ARG A 180 16.02 6.39 0.79
CA ARG A 180 17.14 5.49 0.46
C ARG A 180 16.61 4.11 0.10
N ARG A 181 17.40 3.34 -0.67
CA ARG A 181 17.09 1.94 -0.95
C ARG A 181 18.37 1.09 -1.00
N ILE A 182 18.21 -0.19 -0.66
CA ILE A 182 19.21 -1.23 -0.86
C ILE A 182 18.68 -2.24 -1.87
N GLU A 183 19.49 -2.63 -2.83
CA GLU A 183 19.18 -3.68 -3.80
C GLU A 183 19.52 -5.05 -3.21
N VAL A 184 18.56 -5.98 -3.20
CA VAL A 184 18.71 -7.36 -2.76
C VAL A 184 18.48 -8.27 -3.96
N LYS A 185 19.53 -8.96 -4.42
CA LYS A 185 19.52 -9.87 -5.58
C LYS A 185 19.69 -11.33 -5.17
N THR A 186 20.37 -11.55 -4.06
CA THR A 186 20.68 -12.88 -3.52
C THR A 186 20.48 -12.89 -2.00
N LYS A 187 20.41 -14.06 -1.40
CA LYS A 187 20.37 -14.20 0.06
C LYS A 187 21.60 -13.61 0.76
N ALA A 188 22.76 -13.61 0.11
CA ALA A 188 23.98 -13.02 0.66
C ALA A 188 23.87 -11.50 0.83
N ASP A 189 22.95 -10.84 0.12
CA ASP A 189 22.69 -9.40 0.27
C ASP A 189 21.85 -9.08 1.52
N ILE A 190 21.23 -10.12 2.14
CA ILE A 190 20.48 -10.01 3.39
C ILE A 190 21.45 -10.22 4.56
N ASP A 191 22.36 -9.29 4.72
CA ASP A 191 23.47 -9.34 5.66
C ASP A 191 23.26 -8.40 6.86
N ASP A 192 24.24 -8.37 7.76
CA ASP A 192 24.19 -7.56 8.98
C ASP A 192 24.16 -6.05 8.68
N GLU A 193 24.71 -5.61 7.53
CA GLU A 193 24.63 -4.20 7.14
C GLU A 193 23.19 -3.81 6.78
N LEU A 194 22.48 -4.62 5.99
CA LEU A 194 21.08 -4.40 5.67
C LEU A 194 20.21 -4.43 6.93
N LYS A 195 20.44 -5.42 7.83
CA LYS A 195 19.75 -5.48 9.13
C LYS A 195 19.95 -4.21 9.94
N LYS A 196 21.18 -3.71 10.00
CA LYS A 196 21.52 -2.46 10.71
C LYS A 196 20.76 -1.27 10.14
N TRP A 197 20.68 -1.14 8.81
CA TRP A 197 19.98 -0.02 8.18
C TRP A 197 18.47 -0.11 8.34
N MET A 198 17.90 -1.31 8.26
CA MET A 198 16.48 -1.53 8.51
C MET A 198 16.12 -1.20 9.96
N LYS A 199 16.92 -1.67 10.92
CA LYS A 199 16.77 -1.33 12.33
C LYS A 199 16.88 0.17 12.59
N LYS A 200 17.86 0.85 11.96
CA LYS A 200 18.01 2.30 12.09
C LYS A 200 16.78 3.05 11.59
N ALA A 201 16.25 2.69 10.42
CA ALA A 201 15.03 3.30 9.89
C ALA A 201 13.81 3.05 10.82
N TRP A 202 13.75 1.87 11.44
CA TRP A 202 12.70 1.53 12.41
C TRP A 202 12.85 2.34 13.71
N GLU A 203 14.07 2.55 14.22
CA GLU A 203 14.35 3.33 15.42
C GLU A 203 14.07 4.83 15.22
N GLU A 204 14.36 5.38 14.03
CA GLU A 204 14.10 6.78 13.67
C GLU A 204 12.61 7.09 13.42
N ASP A 205 11.74 6.09 13.34
CA ASP A 205 10.28 6.26 13.18
C ASP A 205 9.58 6.29 14.55
N GLU A 206 10.03 7.17 15.46
CA GLU A 206 9.40 7.40 16.77
C GLU A 206 8.09 8.19 16.68
#